data_e25547225f29832799c330b6b3f99bbd
#
_entry.id   e25547225f29832799c330b6b3f99bbd
#
_cell.length_a   1.000
_cell.length_b   1.000
_cell.length_c   1.000
_cell.angle_alpha   90.00
_cell.angle_beta   90.00
_cell.angle_gamma   90.00
#
_symmetry.space_group_name_H-M   'P 1'
#
loop_
_entity.id
_entity.type
_entity.pdbx_description
1 polymer ?
#
loop_
_entity_poly.entity_id
_entity_poly.type
_entity_poly.pdbx_seq_one_letter_code
_entity_poly.pdbx_strand_id
1 'polypeptide(L)'
;MATLRPELRELWQELCVELVLGQRGDLTGAAAGRRDRLHAERLAQLKSGSYTVAGPLALGATAVGGTPAVHRALHRYGIHAGVAFGLRDEVLGVWGDPAVTGKPAGDDLLTGKSTVLLSLAMDRLSSSAAEALQKTGCAAMTSLDVAVLQDALFTAGVNDDMEKLILRHVEDACLSLTDEALHPVGVAGLMDLTKTLAWRTS
;
A
#
# COMPACT_ATOMS: atom_id res chain seq x y z
N MET A 1 -24.15 -26.31 -9.06
CA MET A 1 -23.13 -25.37 -8.54
C MET A 1 -21.98 -26.17 -7.98
N ALA A 2 -20.76 -26.02 -8.52
CA ALA A 2 -19.59 -26.66 -7.92
C ALA A 2 -19.33 -26.02 -6.54
N THR A 3 -19.31 -26.82 -5.49
CA THR A 3 -19.02 -26.37 -4.14
C THR A 3 -17.55 -25.97 -4.07
N LEU A 4 -17.25 -24.75 -3.65
CA LEU A 4 -15.88 -24.30 -3.45
C LEU A 4 -15.20 -25.23 -2.45
N ARG A 5 -13.95 -25.64 -2.74
CA ARG A 5 -13.18 -26.51 -1.81
C ARG A 5 -13.07 -25.84 -0.43
N PRO A 6 -13.20 -26.60 0.67
CA PRO A 6 -13.18 -26.03 2.02
C PRO A 6 -11.99 -25.10 2.27
N GLU A 7 -10.79 -25.51 1.86
CA GLU A 7 -9.54 -24.77 2.08
C GLU A 7 -9.56 -23.39 1.38
N LEU A 8 -10.12 -23.32 0.16
CA LEU A 8 -10.26 -22.05 -0.56
C LEU A 8 -11.29 -21.14 0.10
N ARG A 9 -12.35 -21.72 0.68
CA ARG A 9 -13.37 -20.95 1.38
C ARG A 9 -12.83 -20.37 2.69
N GLU A 10 -12.10 -21.17 3.47
CA GLU A 10 -11.45 -20.72 4.70
C GLU A 10 -10.47 -19.58 4.43
N LEU A 11 -9.57 -19.77 3.47
CA LEU A 11 -8.61 -18.75 3.07
C LEU A 11 -9.30 -17.46 2.60
N TRP A 12 -10.37 -17.58 1.80
CA TRP A 12 -11.16 -16.42 1.37
C TRP A 12 -11.80 -15.68 2.55
N GLN A 13 -12.33 -16.40 3.53
CA GLN A 13 -12.91 -15.81 4.73
C GLN A 13 -11.87 -15.05 5.57
N GLU A 14 -10.67 -15.64 5.74
CA GLU A 14 -9.54 -14.98 6.42
C GLU A 14 -9.16 -13.66 5.72
N LEU A 15 -9.02 -13.69 4.39
CA LEU A 15 -8.70 -12.49 3.60
C LEU A 15 -9.79 -11.40 3.72
N CYS A 16 -11.06 -11.78 3.74
CA CYS A 16 -12.15 -10.84 3.96
C CYS A 16 -12.08 -10.19 5.35
N VAL A 17 -11.76 -10.97 6.39
CA VAL A 17 -11.59 -10.44 7.75
C VAL A 17 -10.41 -9.49 7.82
N GLU A 18 -9.25 -9.84 7.24
CA GLU A 18 -8.07 -8.97 7.20
C GLU A 18 -8.37 -7.65 6.49
N LEU A 19 -9.06 -7.68 5.34
CA LEU A 19 -9.47 -6.48 4.62
C LEU A 19 -10.38 -5.59 5.49
N VAL A 20 -11.39 -6.16 6.14
CA VAL A 20 -12.32 -5.43 7.02
C VAL A 20 -11.55 -4.80 8.20
N LEU A 21 -10.61 -5.51 8.80
CA LEU A 21 -9.75 -4.98 9.87
C LEU A 21 -8.88 -3.83 9.36
N GLY A 22 -8.31 -3.95 8.16
CA GLY A 22 -7.56 -2.90 7.50
C GLY A 22 -8.41 -1.65 7.23
N GLN A 23 -9.60 -1.82 6.65
CA GLN A 23 -10.53 -0.71 6.38
C GLN A 23 -11.03 -0.03 7.66
N ARG A 24 -11.36 -0.82 8.68
CA ARG A 24 -11.71 -0.27 9.99
C ARG A 24 -10.58 0.56 10.59
N GLY A 25 -9.34 0.03 10.53
CA GLY A 25 -8.14 0.73 11.02
C GLY A 25 -7.90 2.06 10.29
N ASP A 26 -8.11 2.08 8.97
CA ASP A 26 -7.99 3.28 8.14
C ASP A 26 -9.01 4.36 8.56
N LEU A 27 -10.29 4.00 8.63
CA LEU A 27 -11.35 4.91 9.03
C LEU A 27 -11.17 5.45 10.45
N THR A 28 -10.87 4.55 11.42
CA THR A 28 -10.66 4.96 12.81
C THR A 28 -9.38 5.75 13.00
N GLY A 29 -8.32 5.43 12.25
CA GLY A 29 -7.07 6.18 12.25
C GLY A 29 -7.23 7.58 11.69
N ALA A 30 -7.91 7.72 10.56
CA ALA A 30 -8.24 9.02 9.97
C ALA A 30 -9.07 9.87 10.93
N ALA A 31 -10.15 9.33 11.49
CA ALA A 31 -11.01 10.01 12.45
C ALA A 31 -10.27 10.46 13.73
N ALA A 32 -9.27 9.69 14.18
CA ALA A 32 -8.43 10.00 15.34
C ALA A 32 -7.21 10.87 14.99
N GLY A 33 -7.00 11.24 13.73
CA GLY A 33 -5.82 11.97 13.28
C GLY A 33 -4.50 11.22 13.49
N ARG A 34 -4.53 9.87 13.47
CA ARG A 34 -3.32 9.06 13.70
C ARG A 34 -2.29 9.25 12.61
N ARG A 35 -1.04 9.49 13.02
CA ARG A 35 0.10 9.69 12.13
C ARG A 35 1.32 8.83 12.52
N ASP A 36 1.10 7.82 13.38
CA ASP A 36 2.20 6.92 13.77
C ASP A 36 2.54 5.92 12.67
N ARG A 37 3.82 5.73 12.46
CA ARG A 37 4.41 4.91 11.42
C ARG A 37 3.96 3.45 11.48
N LEU A 38 3.98 2.87 12.67
CA LEU A 38 3.64 1.44 12.87
C LEU A 38 2.19 1.15 12.47
N HIS A 39 1.26 2.06 12.81
CA HIS A 39 -0.13 1.94 12.40
C HIS A 39 -0.28 2.00 10.89
N ALA A 40 0.34 2.99 10.24
CA ALA A 40 0.26 3.18 8.80
C ALA A 40 0.85 1.97 8.03
N GLU A 41 2.01 1.47 8.43
CA GLU A 41 2.62 0.27 7.85
C GLU A 41 1.74 -0.97 8.03
N ARG A 42 1.10 -1.13 9.20
CA ARG A 42 0.17 -2.23 9.43
C ARG A 42 -1.04 -2.15 8.50
N LEU A 43 -1.59 -0.96 8.26
CA LEU A 43 -2.69 -0.75 7.32
C LEU A 43 -2.27 -1.08 5.88
N ALA A 44 -1.09 -0.62 5.46
CA ALA A 44 -0.55 -0.94 4.13
C ALA A 44 -0.39 -2.46 3.94
N GLN A 45 0.08 -3.18 4.95
CA GLN A 45 0.17 -4.65 4.91
C GLN A 45 -1.21 -5.32 4.78
N LEU A 46 -2.18 -4.94 5.58
CA LEU A 46 -3.51 -5.57 5.58
C LEU A 46 -4.29 -5.28 4.30
N LYS A 47 -4.30 -4.02 3.84
CA LYS A 47 -5.10 -3.59 2.69
C LYS A 47 -4.45 -3.94 1.36
N SER A 48 -3.16 -3.63 1.22
CA SER A 48 -2.44 -3.76 -0.05
C SER A 48 -1.59 -5.03 -0.10
N GLY A 49 -0.82 -5.33 0.94
CA GLY A 49 0.01 -6.53 1.02
C GLY A 49 -0.83 -7.80 0.99
N SER A 50 -1.65 -8.02 2.00
CA SER A 50 -2.42 -9.26 2.15
C SER A 50 -3.52 -9.38 1.09
N TYR A 51 -4.43 -8.40 1.02
CA TYR A 51 -5.62 -8.54 0.19
C TYR A 51 -5.34 -8.41 -1.31
N THR A 52 -4.52 -7.44 -1.73
CA THR A 52 -4.37 -7.11 -3.16
C THR A 52 -3.46 -8.10 -3.89
N VAL A 53 -2.40 -8.62 -3.26
CA VAL A 53 -1.41 -9.46 -3.94
C VAL A 53 -1.22 -10.82 -3.25
N ALA A 54 -0.89 -10.88 -1.97
CA ALA A 54 -0.58 -12.14 -1.29
C ALA A 54 -1.78 -13.10 -1.27
N GLY A 55 -2.97 -12.58 -1.01
CA GLY A 55 -4.20 -13.37 -0.97
C GLY A 55 -4.56 -14.04 -2.30
N PRO A 56 -4.66 -13.30 -3.41
CA PRO A 56 -4.88 -13.90 -4.72
C PRO A 56 -3.84 -14.96 -5.10
N LEU A 57 -2.56 -14.74 -4.77
CA LEU A 57 -1.51 -15.73 -5.01
C LEU A 57 -1.69 -16.97 -4.13
N ALA A 58 -2.05 -16.81 -2.86
CA ALA A 58 -2.33 -17.91 -1.96
C ALA A 58 -3.54 -18.74 -2.42
N LEU A 59 -4.62 -18.07 -2.88
CA LEU A 59 -5.78 -18.74 -3.47
C LEU A 59 -5.39 -19.53 -4.72
N GLY A 60 -4.59 -18.94 -5.62
CA GLY A 60 -4.09 -19.61 -6.81
C GLY A 60 -3.23 -20.83 -6.47
N ALA A 61 -2.28 -20.70 -5.55
CA ALA A 61 -1.44 -21.80 -5.10
C ALA A 61 -2.25 -22.92 -4.46
N THR A 62 -3.21 -22.59 -3.58
CA THR A 62 -4.13 -23.56 -2.97
C THR A 62 -4.97 -24.28 -4.03
N ALA A 63 -5.43 -23.55 -5.05
CA ALA A 63 -6.26 -24.11 -6.12
C ALA A 63 -5.55 -25.22 -6.91
N VAL A 64 -4.23 -25.14 -7.06
CA VAL A 64 -3.43 -26.15 -7.79
C VAL A 64 -2.66 -27.12 -6.88
N GLY A 65 -2.86 -27.06 -5.56
CA GLY A 65 -2.18 -27.94 -4.62
C GLY A 65 -0.70 -27.57 -4.42
N GLY A 66 -0.39 -26.28 -4.38
CA GLY A 66 0.96 -25.77 -4.16
C GLY A 66 1.58 -26.30 -2.85
N THR A 67 2.89 -26.53 -2.89
CA THR A 67 3.63 -27.01 -1.69
C THR A 67 3.74 -25.89 -0.64
N PRO A 68 4.02 -26.24 0.64
CA PRO A 68 4.29 -25.23 1.67
C PRO A 68 5.42 -24.25 1.33
N ALA A 69 6.42 -24.70 0.55
CA ALA A 69 7.51 -23.84 0.07
C ALA A 69 6.98 -22.77 -0.90
N VAL A 70 6.18 -23.18 -1.89
CA VAL A 70 5.51 -22.27 -2.83
C VAL A 70 4.65 -21.25 -2.09
N HIS A 71 3.82 -21.69 -1.13
CA HIS A 71 2.99 -20.78 -0.33
C HIS A 71 3.82 -19.75 0.43
N ARG A 72 4.92 -20.16 1.07
CA ARG A 72 5.79 -19.22 1.80
C ARG A 72 6.46 -18.20 0.87
N ALA A 73 6.97 -18.65 -0.28
CA ALA A 73 7.61 -17.76 -1.26
C ALA A 73 6.61 -16.74 -1.81
N LEU A 74 5.44 -17.19 -2.26
CA LEU A 74 4.39 -16.33 -2.81
C LEU A 74 3.78 -15.40 -1.76
N HIS A 75 3.69 -15.83 -0.50
CA HIS A 75 3.22 -14.96 0.58
C HIS A 75 4.21 -13.82 0.84
N ARG A 76 5.52 -14.11 1.01
CA ARG A 76 6.54 -13.08 1.20
C ARG A 76 6.57 -12.10 0.02
N TYR A 77 6.61 -12.63 -1.21
CA TYR A 77 6.53 -11.81 -2.41
C TYR A 77 5.29 -10.92 -2.40
N GLY A 78 4.12 -11.50 -2.16
CA GLY A 78 2.84 -10.81 -2.22
C GLY A 78 2.71 -9.67 -1.22
N ILE A 79 3.21 -9.87 0.01
CA ILE A 79 3.24 -8.81 1.03
C ILE A 79 4.08 -7.63 0.54
N HIS A 80 5.31 -7.87 0.08
CA HIS A 80 6.19 -6.78 -0.36
C HIS A 80 5.70 -6.10 -1.65
N ALA A 81 5.31 -6.85 -2.66
CA ALA A 81 4.77 -6.29 -3.90
C ALA A 81 3.49 -5.49 -3.67
N GLY A 82 2.60 -5.99 -2.80
CA GLY A 82 1.37 -5.30 -2.45
C GLY A 82 1.61 -4.04 -1.61
N VAL A 83 2.57 -4.05 -0.69
CA VAL A 83 2.94 -2.84 0.05
C VAL A 83 3.55 -1.80 -0.90
N ALA A 84 4.45 -2.19 -1.82
CA ALA A 84 4.98 -1.27 -2.84
C ALA A 84 3.86 -0.63 -3.67
N PHE A 85 2.84 -1.42 -4.07
CA PHE A 85 1.65 -0.93 -4.74
C PHE A 85 0.88 0.10 -3.89
N GLY A 86 0.65 -0.19 -2.60
CA GLY A 86 -0.05 0.71 -1.68
C GLY A 86 0.70 2.00 -1.43
N LEU A 87 2.02 1.94 -1.26
CA LEU A 87 2.87 3.13 -1.12
C LEU A 87 2.85 4.00 -2.38
N ARG A 88 2.83 3.38 -3.58
CA ARG A 88 2.64 4.10 -4.84
C ARG A 88 1.28 4.79 -4.90
N ASP A 89 0.21 4.13 -4.42
CA ASP A 89 -1.13 4.73 -4.33
C ASP A 89 -1.13 5.97 -3.43
N GLU A 90 -0.43 5.93 -2.29
CA GLU A 90 -0.27 7.10 -1.41
C GLU A 90 0.47 8.27 -2.10
N VAL A 91 1.54 8.00 -2.86
CA VAL A 91 2.25 9.01 -3.66
C VAL A 91 1.32 9.63 -4.70
N LEU A 92 0.57 8.80 -5.42
CA LEU A 92 -0.42 9.25 -6.41
C LEU A 92 -1.59 10.00 -5.76
N GLY A 93 -2.01 9.62 -4.56
CA GLY A 93 -3.04 10.30 -3.79
C GLY A 93 -2.66 11.72 -3.38
N VAL A 94 -1.36 12.02 -3.32
CA VAL A 94 -0.85 13.36 -3.00
C VAL A 94 -0.45 14.14 -4.25
N TRP A 95 0.29 13.55 -5.19
CA TRP A 95 0.88 14.26 -6.35
C TRP A 95 0.43 13.73 -7.71
N GLY A 96 -0.50 12.76 -7.75
CA GLY A 96 -0.97 12.20 -9.02
C GLY A 96 -1.68 13.22 -9.89
N ASP A 97 -1.53 13.08 -11.21
CA ASP A 97 -2.26 13.90 -12.18
C ASP A 97 -3.76 13.51 -12.17
N PRO A 98 -4.68 14.45 -11.88
CA PRO A 98 -6.11 14.18 -11.88
C PRO A 98 -6.64 13.63 -13.21
N ALA A 99 -6.03 14.01 -14.33
CA ALA A 99 -6.42 13.54 -15.66
C ALA A 99 -6.12 12.03 -15.84
N VAL A 100 -5.14 11.51 -15.09
CA VAL A 100 -4.69 10.12 -15.15
C VAL A 100 -5.32 9.29 -14.03
N THR A 101 -5.32 9.82 -12.80
CA THR A 101 -5.82 9.10 -11.62
C THR A 101 -7.33 9.12 -11.48
N GLY A 102 -8.01 10.07 -12.14
CA GLY A 102 -9.46 10.29 -12.04
C GLY A 102 -9.91 10.87 -10.69
N LYS A 103 -8.97 11.29 -9.83
CA LYS A 103 -9.23 11.88 -8.51
C LYS A 103 -8.51 13.24 -8.40
N PRO A 104 -9.01 14.18 -7.58
CA PRO A 104 -8.29 15.43 -7.31
C PRO A 104 -6.91 15.14 -6.72
N ALA A 105 -5.88 15.88 -7.16
CA ALA A 105 -4.57 15.81 -6.51
C ALA A 105 -4.70 16.24 -5.04
N GLY A 106 -4.06 15.49 -4.14
CA GLY A 106 -4.12 15.76 -2.70
C GLY A 106 -5.40 15.25 -2.00
N ASP A 107 -6.19 14.39 -2.63
CA ASP A 107 -7.39 13.79 -2.01
C ASP A 107 -7.07 13.09 -0.67
N ASP A 108 -5.92 12.42 -0.57
CA ASP A 108 -5.48 11.76 0.65
C ASP A 108 -5.14 12.75 1.77
N LEU A 109 -4.72 13.99 1.43
CA LEU A 109 -4.52 15.08 2.39
C LEU A 109 -5.86 15.64 2.87
N LEU A 110 -6.83 15.83 1.95
CA LEU A 110 -8.17 16.29 2.28
C LEU A 110 -8.91 15.33 3.20
N THR A 111 -8.80 14.03 2.95
CA THR A 111 -9.47 12.98 3.72
C THR A 111 -8.73 12.61 5.01
N GLY A 112 -7.50 13.08 5.18
CA GLY A 112 -6.70 12.85 6.39
C GLY A 112 -6.39 11.38 6.66
N LYS A 113 -6.20 10.57 5.64
CA LYS A 113 -5.87 9.15 5.78
C LYS A 113 -4.62 8.93 6.61
N SER A 114 -4.60 7.83 7.38
CA SER A 114 -3.42 7.41 8.15
C SER A 114 -2.41 6.68 7.25
N THR A 115 -1.69 7.43 6.42
CA THR A 115 -0.75 6.90 5.42
C THR A 115 0.68 6.86 5.93
N VAL A 116 1.51 6.01 5.34
CA VAL A 116 2.96 5.97 5.59
C VAL A 116 3.59 7.30 5.19
N LEU A 117 3.16 7.89 4.08
CA LEU A 117 3.59 9.20 3.61
C LEU A 117 3.38 10.28 4.68
N LEU A 118 2.17 10.38 5.27
CA LEU A 118 1.89 11.38 6.30
C LEU A 118 2.65 11.07 7.62
N SER A 119 2.94 9.81 7.91
CA SER A 119 3.79 9.48 9.05
C SER A 119 5.24 9.97 8.87
N LEU A 120 5.80 9.84 7.65
CA LEU A 120 7.12 10.39 7.31
C LEU A 120 7.15 11.92 7.39
N ALA A 121 6.05 12.55 6.98
CA ALA A 121 5.91 14.02 7.05
C ALA A 121 6.07 14.58 8.47
N MET A 122 5.60 13.85 9.49
CA MET A 122 5.73 14.26 10.89
C MET A 122 7.18 14.48 11.32
N ASP A 123 8.11 13.70 10.76
CA ASP A 123 9.53 13.76 11.12
C ASP A 123 10.32 14.81 10.30
N ARG A 124 9.74 15.29 9.20
CA ARG A 124 10.41 16.11 8.20
C ARG A 124 9.95 17.57 8.15
N LEU A 125 8.70 17.85 8.50
CA LEU A 125 8.13 19.18 8.32
C LEU A 125 8.57 20.18 9.40
N SER A 126 8.79 21.43 8.99
CA SER A 126 8.96 22.57 9.89
C SER A 126 7.65 22.89 10.64
N SER A 127 7.75 23.69 11.71
CA SER A 127 6.60 24.05 12.56
C SER A 127 5.39 24.59 11.78
N SER A 128 5.60 25.46 10.78
CA SER A 128 4.51 26.05 10.00
C SER A 128 3.82 25.04 9.07
N ALA A 129 4.60 24.15 8.44
CA ALA A 129 4.05 23.08 7.61
C ALA A 129 3.41 21.97 8.45
N ALA A 130 3.91 21.73 9.68
CA ALA A 130 3.29 20.83 10.64
C ALA A 130 1.89 21.30 11.07
N GLU A 131 1.65 22.61 11.17
CA GLU A 131 0.30 23.15 11.41
C GLU A 131 -0.66 22.86 10.23
N ALA A 132 -0.19 22.97 8.99
CA ALA A 132 -0.98 22.58 7.82
C ALA A 132 -1.28 21.06 7.81
N LEU A 133 -0.31 20.24 8.21
CA LEU A 133 -0.49 18.80 8.36
C LEU A 133 -1.55 18.42 9.39
N GLN A 134 -1.67 19.18 10.48
CA GLN A 134 -2.70 18.97 11.50
C GLN A 134 -4.12 19.25 10.99
N LYS A 135 -4.27 20.03 9.93
CA LYS A 135 -5.56 20.32 9.30
C LYS A 135 -6.03 19.20 8.36
N THR A 136 -5.18 18.24 8.01
CA THR A 136 -5.57 17.14 7.12
C THR A 136 -6.74 16.35 7.71
N GLY A 137 -7.75 16.10 6.89
CA GLY A 137 -9.00 15.46 7.32
C GLY A 137 -9.99 16.39 8.00
N CYS A 138 -9.69 17.68 8.16
CA CYS A 138 -10.62 18.67 8.70
C CYS A 138 -11.40 19.35 7.57
N ALA A 139 -12.70 19.59 7.78
CA ALA A 139 -13.56 20.29 6.80
C ALA A 139 -13.10 21.73 6.47
N ALA A 140 -12.19 22.29 7.26
CA ALA A 140 -11.62 23.62 7.05
C ALA A 140 -10.42 23.63 6.07
N MET A 141 -9.94 22.47 5.58
CA MET A 141 -8.83 22.40 4.66
C MET A 141 -9.25 22.86 3.26
N THR A 142 -8.58 23.88 2.74
CA THR A 142 -8.84 24.43 1.41
C THR A 142 -7.92 23.85 0.34
N SER A 143 -8.25 24.05 -0.95
CA SER A 143 -7.36 23.67 -2.05
C SER A 143 -6.00 24.39 -1.98
N LEU A 144 -5.95 25.59 -1.43
CA LEU A 144 -4.70 26.32 -1.22
C LEU A 144 -3.86 25.66 -0.11
N ASP A 145 -4.48 25.23 0.98
CA ASP A 145 -3.78 24.49 2.04
C ASP A 145 -3.19 23.18 1.51
N VAL A 146 -3.92 22.47 0.63
CA VAL A 146 -3.42 21.27 -0.05
C VAL A 146 -2.20 21.56 -0.88
N ALA A 147 -2.23 22.59 -1.74
CA ALA A 147 -1.11 22.97 -2.60
C ALA A 147 0.13 23.37 -1.79
N VAL A 148 -0.06 24.15 -0.73
CA VAL A 148 1.03 24.53 0.19
C VAL A 148 1.63 23.31 0.89
N LEU A 149 0.80 22.37 1.32
CA LEU A 149 1.28 21.17 1.98
C LEU A 149 1.99 20.22 1.00
N GLN A 150 1.49 20.06 -0.23
CA GLN A 150 2.15 19.29 -1.28
C GLN A 150 3.57 19.80 -1.57
N ASP A 151 3.73 21.11 -1.71
CA ASP A 151 5.04 21.75 -1.93
C ASP A 151 5.97 21.58 -0.73
N ALA A 152 5.46 21.77 0.49
CA ALA A 152 6.22 21.57 1.72
C ALA A 152 6.69 20.12 1.88
N LEU A 153 5.85 19.12 1.59
CA LEU A 153 6.18 17.71 1.63
C LEU A 153 7.26 17.36 0.60
N PHE A 154 7.14 17.90 -0.60
CA PHE A 154 8.11 17.68 -1.68
C PHE A 154 9.47 18.30 -1.31
N THR A 155 9.47 19.55 -0.87
CA THR A 155 10.69 20.28 -0.45
C THR A 155 11.37 19.62 0.75
N ALA A 156 10.61 19.04 1.67
CA ALA A 156 11.14 18.28 2.81
C ALA A 156 11.71 16.91 2.44
N GLY A 157 11.61 16.47 1.17
CA GLY A 157 12.13 15.19 0.69
C GLY A 157 11.27 13.98 1.04
N VAL A 158 10.00 14.18 1.42
CA VAL A 158 9.09 13.08 1.75
C VAL A 158 8.85 12.19 0.53
N ASN A 159 8.76 12.79 -0.67
CA ASN A 159 8.63 12.03 -1.92
C ASN A 159 9.83 11.10 -2.14
N ASP A 160 11.06 11.58 -1.93
CA ASP A 160 12.27 10.79 -2.09
C ASP A 160 12.33 9.63 -1.09
N ASP A 161 11.86 9.84 0.13
CA ASP A 161 11.81 8.79 1.15
C ASP A 161 10.75 7.73 0.80
N MET A 162 9.63 8.13 0.21
CA MET A 162 8.63 7.20 -0.32
C MET A 162 9.19 6.36 -1.48
N GLU A 163 9.89 6.98 -2.44
CA GLU A 163 10.52 6.27 -3.55
C GLU A 163 11.54 5.23 -3.07
N LYS A 164 12.39 5.58 -2.09
CA LYS A 164 13.33 4.64 -1.45
C LYS A 164 12.61 3.48 -0.76
N LEU A 165 11.47 3.75 -0.15
CA LEU A 165 10.68 2.74 0.54
C LEU A 165 10.03 1.78 -0.47
N ILE A 166 9.45 2.31 -1.55
CA ILE A 166 8.90 1.53 -2.66
C ILE A 166 9.99 0.64 -3.25
N LEU A 167 11.16 1.20 -3.55
CA LEU A 167 12.28 0.45 -4.12
C LEU A 167 12.69 -0.72 -3.22
N ARG A 168 12.83 -0.49 -1.91
CA ARG A 168 13.14 -1.57 -0.95
C ARG A 168 12.12 -2.70 -1.00
N HIS A 169 10.83 -2.38 -1.00
CA HIS A 169 9.79 -3.39 -1.09
C HIS A 169 9.81 -4.14 -2.43
N VAL A 170 10.17 -3.48 -3.54
CA VAL A 170 10.37 -4.14 -4.83
C VAL A 170 11.55 -5.12 -4.76
N GLU A 171 12.66 -4.72 -4.17
CA GLU A 171 13.84 -5.58 -4.00
C GLU A 171 13.52 -6.81 -3.12
N ASP A 172 12.85 -6.60 -1.99
CA ASP A 172 12.42 -7.68 -1.08
C ASP A 172 11.41 -8.63 -1.75
N ALA A 173 10.50 -8.11 -2.57
CA ALA A 173 9.60 -8.91 -3.37
C ALA A 173 10.38 -9.79 -4.35
N CYS A 174 11.29 -9.22 -5.12
CA CYS A 174 12.12 -9.96 -6.06
C CYS A 174 13.00 -11.01 -5.37
N LEU A 175 13.60 -10.69 -4.22
CA LEU A 175 14.38 -11.64 -3.43
C LEU A 175 13.53 -12.82 -2.93
N SER A 176 12.26 -12.61 -2.65
CA SER A 176 11.33 -13.66 -2.22
C SER A 176 11.05 -14.70 -3.32
N LEU A 177 11.34 -14.39 -4.59
CA LEU A 177 11.13 -15.26 -5.74
C LEU A 177 12.37 -16.12 -6.10
N THR A 178 13.45 -16.03 -5.34
CA THR A 178 14.67 -16.84 -5.58
C THR A 178 14.53 -18.29 -5.12
N ASP A 179 13.38 -18.69 -4.57
CA ASP A 179 13.10 -20.05 -4.11
C ASP A 179 12.98 -21.01 -5.30
N GLU A 180 13.77 -22.11 -5.30
CA GLU A 180 13.76 -23.13 -6.35
C GLU A 180 12.42 -23.85 -6.53
N ALA A 181 11.50 -23.69 -5.58
CA ALA A 181 10.15 -24.26 -5.67
C ALA A 181 9.26 -23.55 -6.72
N LEU A 182 9.69 -22.39 -7.25
CA LEU A 182 8.92 -21.60 -8.20
C LEU A 182 9.37 -21.86 -9.64
N HIS A 183 8.40 -21.95 -10.56
CA HIS A 183 8.70 -22.12 -11.98
C HIS A 183 9.26 -20.83 -12.59
N PRO A 184 10.38 -20.85 -13.36
CA PRO A 184 11.04 -19.65 -13.88
C PRO A 184 10.12 -18.71 -14.67
N VAL A 185 9.19 -19.23 -15.47
CA VAL A 185 8.22 -18.41 -16.22
C VAL A 185 7.29 -17.65 -15.27
N GLY A 186 6.85 -18.29 -14.17
CA GLY A 186 6.05 -17.63 -13.14
C GLY A 186 6.85 -16.54 -12.42
N VAL A 187 8.10 -16.82 -12.09
CA VAL A 187 9.02 -15.84 -11.47
C VAL A 187 9.18 -14.60 -12.36
N ALA A 188 9.46 -14.79 -13.66
CA ALA A 188 9.59 -13.68 -14.59
C ALA A 188 8.30 -12.82 -14.66
N GLY A 189 7.13 -13.46 -14.75
CA GLY A 189 5.85 -12.76 -14.76
C GLY A 189 5.58 -11.97 -13.47
N LEU A 190 5.93 -12.53 -12.30
CA LEU A 190 5.78 -11.84 -11.02
C LEU A 190 6.75 -10.66 -10.89
N MET A 191 7.99 -10.79 -11.36
CA MET A 191 8.93 -9.67 -11.39
C MET A 191 8.44 -8.50 -12.26
N ASP A 192 7.87 -8.79 -13.43
CA ASP A 192 7.31 -7.76 -14.30
C ASP A 192 6.05 -7.13 -13.71
N LEU A 193 5.21 -7.93 -13.05
CA LEU A 193 4.06 -7.43 -12.29
C LEU A 193 4.51 -6.46 -11.18
N THR A 194 5.56 -6.80 -10.42
CA THR A 194 6.07 -5.94 -9.36
C THR A 194 6.47 -4.56 -9.88
N LYS A 195 7.19 -4.51 -11.02
CA LYS A 195 7.56 -3.24 -11.67
C LYS A 195 6.33 -2.44 -12.08
N THR A 196 5.35 -3.11 -12.69
CA THR A 196 4.09 -2.47 -13.12
C THR A 196 3.34 -1.88 -11.94
N LEU A 197 3.24 -2.60 -10.81
CA LEU A 197 2.56 -2.14 -9.60
C LEU A 197 3.27 -0.96 -8.93
N ALA A 198 4.61 -1.03 -8.84
CA ALA A 198 5.42 -0.05 -8.12
C ALA A 198 5.59 1.29 -8.87
N TRP A 199 5.59 1.27 -10.21
CA TRP A 199 5.82 2.48 -11.03
C TRP A 199 4.67 2.81 -11.96
N ARG A 200 3.45 2.39 -11.62
CA ARG A 200 2.24 2.84 -12.30
C ARG A 200 2.04 4.35 -12.13
N THR A 201 1.37 4.95 -13.10
CA THR A 201 1.01 6.38 -13.10
C THR A 201 -0.47 6.62 -12.83
N SER A 202 -1.26 5.54 -12.81
CA SER A 202 -2.72 5.54 -12.60
C SER A 202 -3.15 4.38 -11.72
#